data_e50f66f80f6030d4f6ef45607d47c677
#
_entry.id   e50f66f80f6030d4f6ef45607d47c677
#
_cell.length_a   1.000
_cell.length_b   1.000
_cell.length_c   1.000
_cell.angle_alpha   90.00
_cell.angle_beta   90.00
_cell.angle_gamma   90.00
#
_symmetry.space_group_name_H-M   'P 1'
#
loop_
_entity.id
_entity.type
_entity.pdbx_description
1 polymer ?
#
loop_
_entity_poly.entity_id
_entity_poly.type
_entity_poly.pdbx_seq_one_letter_code
_entity_poly.pdbx_strand_id
1 'polypeptide(L)'
;MLTELSDSSKVVGIKQATKAIHDGVALKAYVANGIDENIRAPFVKLCNKKNIPIVTVPSKKDLGKACDIEVSASVAVIISEEAEKNLL
;
A
#
# COMPACT_ATOMS: atom_id res chain seq x y z
N MET A 1 10.84 -7.74 7.70
CA MET A 1 9.84 -8.81 7.55
C MET A 1 8.49 -8.20 7.25
N LEU A 2 7.74 -8.82 6.35
CA LEU A 2 6.47 -8.27 5.88
C LEU A 2 5.24 -8.92 6.52
N THR A 3 5.42 -9.55 7.69
CA THR A 3 4.32 -10.17 8.45
C THR A 3 3.27 -9.15 8.87
N GLU A 4 3.69 -7.93 9.16
CA GLU A 4 2.77 -6.85 9.52
C GLU A 4 1.72 -6.63 8.43
N LEU A 5 2.17 -6.62 7.16
CA LEU A 5 1.28 -6.40 6.03
C LEU A 5 0.30 -7.56 5.85
N SER A 6 0.76 -8.79 6.05
CA SER A 6 -0.09 -9.97 5.94
C SER A 6 -1.19 -9.98 7.01
N ASP A 7 -0.87 -9.56 8.22
CA ASP A 7 -1.78 -9.63 9.37
C ASP A 7 -2.66 -8.39 9.55
N SER A 8 -2.42 -7.34 8.78
CA SER A 8 -3.11 -6.06 8.95
C SER A 8 -4.22 -5.87 7.94
N SER A 9 -5.18 -5.02 8.30
CA SER A 9 -6.18 -4.53 7.35
C SER A 9 -5.46 -3.73 6.27
N LYS A 10 -5.75 -4.01 5.01
CA LYS A 10 -5.01 -3.41 3.91
C LYS A 10 -5.84 -3.28 2.66
N VAL A 11 -5.40 -2.39 1.78
CA VAL A 11 -5.88 -2.32 0.40
C VAL A 11 -4.69 -2.46 -0.52
N VAL A 12 -4.88 -3.09 -1.66
CA VAL A 12 -3.82 -3.43 -2.61
C VAL A 12 -4.14 -2.80 -3.96
N GLY A 13 -3.11 -2.29 -4.63
CA GLY A 13 -3.26 -1.67 -5.93
C GLY A 13 -3.29 -0.16 -5.84
N ILE A 14 -2.85 0.50 -6.92
CA ILE A 14 -2.64 1.96 -6.93
C ILE A 14 -3.94 2.74 -6.71
N LYS A 15 -5.02 2.32 -7.32
CA LYS A 15 -6.29 3.02 -7.24
C LYS A 15 -6.85 2.99 -5.81
N GLN A 16 -6.89 1.82 -5.21
CA GLN A 16 -7.41 1.65 -3.86
C GLN A 16 -6.49 2.30 -2.82
N ALA A 17 -5.17 2.15 -3.00
CA ALA A 17 -4.20 2.73 -2.09
C ALA A 17 -4.29 4.26 -2.11
N THR A 18 -4.39 4.86 -3.30
CA THR A 18 -4.52 6.31 -3.44
C THR A 18 -5.78 6.81 -2.76
N LYS A 19 -6.88 6.11 -2.94
CA LYS A 19 -8.14 6.47 -2.29
C LYS A 19 -8.02 6.45 -0.77
N ALA A 20 -7.41 5.39 -0.23
CA ALA A 20 -7.22 5.27 1.22
C ALA A 20 -6.38 6.42 1.77
N ILE A 21 -5.35 6.86 1.03
CA ILE A 21 -4.52 7.98 1.44
C ILE A 21 -5.33 9.28 1.45
N HIS A 22 -6.12 9.53 0.41
CA HIS A 22 -6.97 10.73 0.35
C HIS A 22 -8.03 10.74 1.44
N ASP A 23 -8.56 9.57 1.77
CA ASP A 23 -9.61 9.45 2.81
C ASP A 23 -9.03 9.55 4.23
N GLY A 24 -7.70 9.62 4.36
CA GLY A 24 -7.06 9.79 5.65
C GLY A 24 -7.03 8.54 6.52
N VAL A 25 -7.24 7.38 5.93
CA VAL A 25 -7.28 6.11 6.67
C VAL A 25 -6.02 5.27 6.52
N ALA A 26 -5.08 5.69 5.67
CA ALA A 26 -3.84 4.97 5.45
C ALA A 26 -2.86 5.19 6.61
N LEU A 27 -2.30 4.11 7.13
CA LEU A 27 -1.35 4.15 8.23
C LEU A 27 0.10 4.00 7.75
N LYS A 28 0.30 3.21 6.71
CA LYS A 28 1.63 2.91 6.19
C LYS A 28 1.51 2.43 4.75
N ALA A 29 2.45 2.83 3.91
CA ALA A 29 2.44 2.47 2.49
C ALA A 29 3.60 1.55 2.15
N TYR A 30 3.36 0.62 1.24
CA TYR A 30 4.39 -0.29 0.70
C TYR A 30 4.45 -0.07 -0.80
N VAL A 31 5.66 0.09 -1.32
CA VAL A 31 5.89 0.33 -2.74
C VAL A 31 6.91 -0.68 -3.26
N ALA A 32 6.56 -1.39 -4.31
CA ALA A 32 7.45 -2.37 -4.92
C ALA A 32 8.47 -1.68 -5.82
N ASN A 33 9.70 -2.19 -5.83
CA ASN A 33 10.70 -1.77 -6.81
C ASN A 33 10.30 -2.27 -8.19
N GLY A 34 10.74 -1.57 -9.22
CA GLY A 34 10.53 -2.00 -10.60
C GLY A 34 9.20 -1.60 -11.20
N ILE A 35 8.41 -0.80 -10.50
CA ILE A 35 7.17 -0.28 -11.08
C ILE A 35 7.47 0.97 -11.90
N ASP A 36 6.55 1.30 -12.81
CA ASP A 36 6.67 2.47 -13.67
C ASP A 36 6.80 3.74 -12.83
N GLU A 37 7.79 4.56 -13.17
CA GLU A 37 8.03 5.82 -12.45
C GLU A 37 6.82 6.76 -12.54
N ASN A 38 6.07 6.70 -13.61
CA ASN A 38 4.84 7.49 -13.77
C ASN A 38 3.76 7.12 -12.75
N ILE A 39 3.88 5.93 -12.17
CA ILE A 39 2.98 5.47 -11.11
C ILE A 39 3.63 5.73 -9.75
N ARG A 40 4.92 5.41 -9.63
CA ARG A 40 5.64 5.50 -8.38
C ARG A 40 5.77 6.94 -7.87
N ALA A 41 6.21 7.86 -8.72
CA ALA A 41 6.51 9.22 -8.29
C ALA A 41 5.30 9.96 -7.73
N PRO A 42 4.12 9.96 -8.38
CA PRO A 42 2.93 10.61 -7.82
C PRO A 42 2.48 9.97 -6.50
N PHE A 43 2.59 8.64 -6.41
CA PHE A 43 2.19 7.92 -5.21
C PHE A 43 3.08 8.28 -4.03
N VAL A 44 4.39 8.26 -4.23
CA VAL A 44 5.37 8.63 -3.19
C VAL A 44 5.16 10.07 -2.74
N LYS A 45 4.94 10.96 -3.70
CA LYS A 45 4.70 12.37 -3.42
C LYS A 45 3.45 12.55 -2.54
N LEU A 46 2.38 11.82 -2.86
CA LEU A 46 1.16 11.88 -2.07
C LEU A 46 1.37 11.36 -0.65
N CYS A 47 2.10 10.26 -0.50
CA CYS A 47 2.42 9.73 0.82
C CYS A 47 3.21 10.73 1.65
N ASN A 48 4.20 11.38 1.04
CA ASN A 48 5.02 12.38 1.72
C ASN A 48 4.18 13.59 2.14
N LYS A 49 3.27 14.02 1.28
CA LYS A 49 2.38 15.14 1.57
C LYS A 49 1.48 14.85 2.78
N LYS A 50 1.07 13.61 2.94
CA LYS A 50 0.20 13.18 4.03
C LYS A 50 0.97 12.60 5.21
N ASN A 51 2.30 12.65 5.18
CA ASN A 51 3.17 12.14 6.25
C ASN A 51 2.97 10.64 6.52
N ILE A 52 2.78 9.86 5.46
CA ILE A 52 2.60 8.42 5.57
C ILE A 52 3.94 7.73 5.37
N PRO A 53 4.40 6.89 6.32
CA PRO A 53 5.65 6.14 6.15
C PRO A 53 5.59 5.22 4.95
N ILE A 54 6.71 5.12 4.22
CA ILE A 54 6.81 4.29 3.03
C ILE A 54 7.87 3.21 3.26
N VAL A 55 7.52 1.98 2.93
CA VAL A 55 8.45 0.85 2.93
C VAL A 55 8.63 0.39 1.49
N THR A 56 9.87 0.28 1.04
CA THR A 56 10.18 -0.22 -0.29
C THR A 56 10.36 -1.74 -0.22
N VAL A 57 9.69 -2.45 -1.11
CA VAL A 57 9.74 -3.90 -1.20
C VAL A 57 10.54 -4.28 -2.45
N PRO A 58 11.38 -5.33 -2.41
CA PRO A 58 12.28 -5.65 -3.53
C PRO A 58 11.61 -5.88 -4.88
N SER A 59 10.39 -6.40 -4.92
CA SER A 59 9.71 -6.65 -6.20
C SER A 59 8.20 -6.66 -6.03
N LYS A 60 7.49 -6.55 -7.15
CA LYS A 60 6.02 -6.66 -7.15
C LYS A 60 5.56 -8.04 -6.68
N LYS A 61 6.33 -9.06 -7.02
CA LYS A 61 6.04 -10.44 -6.61
C LYS A 61 6.12 -10.56 -5.09
N ASP A 62 7.18 -10.00 -4.50
CA ASP A 62 7.36 -10.02 -3.06
C ASP A 62 6.25 -9.27 -2.34
N LEU A 63 5.82 -8.14 -2.90
CA LEU A 63 4.72 -7.38 -2.29
C LEU A 63 3.40 -8.16 -2.37
N GLY A 64 3.13 -8.82 -3.49
CA GLY A 64 1.96 -9.68 -3.63
C GLY A 64 1.95 -10.80 -2.59
N LYS A 65 3.09 -11.44 -2.38
CA LYS A 65 3.24 -12.48 -1.36
C LYS A 65 3.00 -11.93 0.04
N ALA A 66 3.52 -10.75 0.32
CA ALA A 66 3.34 -10.10 1.62
C ALA A 66 1.88 -9.76 1.89
N CYS A 67 1.12 -9.45 0.85
CA CYS A 67 -0.31 -9.18 0.95
C CYS A 67 -1.16 -10.45 0.97
N ASP A 68 -0.51 -11.60 0.85
CA ASP A 68 -1.18 -12.91 0.86
C ASP A 68 -2.15 -13.07 -0.33
N ILE A 69 -1.72 -12.60 -1.49
CA ILE A 69 -2.48 -12.72 -2.73
C ILE A 69 -1.64 -13.49 -3.77
N GLU A 70 -2.31 -14.06 -4.76
CA GLU A 70 -1.65 -14.90 -5.77
C GLU A 70 -1.02 -14.12 -6.92
N VAL A 71 -1.32 -12.82 -7.02
CA VAL A 71 -0.80 -11.97 -8.09
C VAL A 71 0.19 -10.96 -7.52
N SER A 72 1.00 -10.37 -8.39
CA SER A 72 1.93 -9.32 -7.97
C SER A 72 1.19 -8.03 -7.64
N ALA A 73 1.80 -7.18 -6.81
CA ALA A 73 1.23 -5.90 -6.41
C ALA A 73 2.26 -4.80 -6.56
N SER A 74 1.84 -3.66 -7.13
CA SER A 74 2.71 -2.49 -7.27
C SER A 74 2.83 -1.72 -5.97
N VAL A 75 1.70 -1.49 -5.31
CA VAL A 75 1.63 -0.77 -4.04
C VAL A 75 0.55 -1.39 -3.15
N ALA A 76 0.68 -1.17 -1.86
CA ALA A 76 -0.34 -1.55 -0.88
C ALA A 76 -0.26 -0.59 0.29
N VAL A 77 -1.36 -0.39 1.00
CA VAL A 77 -1.35 0.41 2.21
C VAL A 77 -2.08 -0.33 3.32
N ILE A 78 -1.57 -0.16 4.54
CA ILE A 78 -2.25 -0.63 5.74
C ILE A 78 -3.24 0.46 6.13
N ILE A 79 -4.47 0.07 6.41
CA ILE A 79 -5.52 1.00 6.80
C ILE A 79 -5.95 0.74 8.24
N SER A 80 -6.63 1.71 8.84
CA SER A 80 -7.13 1.58 10.20
C SER A 80 -8.25 0.52 10.24
N GLU A 81 -8.38 -0.16 11.36
CA GLU A 81 -9.44 -1.17 11.55
C GLU A 81 -10.83 -0.57 11.40
N GLU A 82 -11.01 0.67 11.84
CA GLU A 82 -12.28 1.38 11.68
C GLU A 82 -12.63 1.56 10.22
N ALA A 83 -11.64 1.90 9.40
CA ALA A 83 -11.85 2.05 7.96
C ALA A 83 -12.25 0.73 7.32
N GLU A 84 -11.65 -0.37 7.75
CA GLU A 84 -12.01 -1.71 7.25
C GLU A 84 -13.47 -2.03 7.57
N LYS A 85 -13.91 -1.76 8.77
CA LYS A 85 -15.30 -1.99 9.17
C LYS A 85 -16.27 -1.19 8.32
N ASN A 86 -15.90 0.02 7.96
CA ASN A 86 -16.75 0.89 7.15
C ASN A 86 -16.79 0.49 5.68
N LEU A 87 -15.85 -0.33 5.24
CA LEU A 87 -15.84 -0.85 3.87
C LEU A 87 -16.76 -2.06 3.70
N LEU A 88 -17.14 -2.67 4.79
CA LEU A 88 -18.06 -3.80 4.79
C LEU A 88 -19.50 -3.31 4.84
#